data_a4b16ab28f67986abaa1c10648f164cf
#
_entry.id   a4b16ab28f67986abaa1c10648f164cf
#
_cell.length_a   1.000
_cell.length_b   1.000
_cell.length_c   1.000
_cell.angle_alpha   90.00
_cell.angle_beta   90.00
_cell.angle_gamma   90.00
#
_symmetry.space_group_name_H-M   'P 1'
#
loop_
_entity.id
_entity.type
_entity.pdbx_description
1 polymer ?
#
loop_
_entity_poly.entity_id
_entity_poly.type
_entity_poly.pdbx_seq_one_letter_code
_entity_poly.pdbx_strand_id
1 'polypeptide(L)'
;MARRLMYWQVYLHKTSIGAEFVLVKLLARVKELTHQGKKLPMTTALRFFVENHITKETFDTHALALFAQLDDYDIISGLKEWQHGDDWVLAKLSQMILNRDLLRVRLYRSPVEKEKVQELLREAAEQLQIPEELASYFVFTGEISNTAYRKDEQNILIYTKNNKIIDVTKASDQMNLDALATKVTKYYLCSLK
;
A
#
# COMPACT_ATOMS: atom_id res chain seq x y z
N MET A 1 -21.54 -10.62 1.85
CA MET A 1 -21.41 -10.37 0.39
C MET A 1 -21.02 -8.94 0.09
N ALA A 2 -21.80 -7.92 0.49
CA ALA A 2 -21.52 -6.51 0.19
C ALA A 2 -20.09 -6.05 0.55
N ARG A 3 -19.61 -6.35 1.77
CA ARG A 3 -18.24 -6.01 2.20
C ARG A 3 -17.18 -6.58 1.26
N ARG A 4 -17.27 -7.84 0.84
CA ARG A 4 -16.33 -8.48 -0.07
C ARG A 4 -16.34 -7.83 -1.45
N LEU A 5 -17.52 -7.49 -1.97
CA LEU A 5 -17.65 -6.79 -3.24
C LEU A 5 -17.05 -5.38 -3.16
N MET A 6 -17.32 -4.64 -2.08
CA MET A 6 -16.73 -3.33 -1.86
C MET A 6 -15.20 -3.40 -1.82
N TYR A 7 -14.61 -4.39 -1.12
CA TYR A 7 -13.17 -4.54 -1.10
C TYR A 7 -12.59 -4.70 -2.50
N TRP A 8 -13.15 -5.59 -3.33
CA TRP A 8 -12.61 -5.81 -4.67
C TRP A 8 -12.94 -4.70 -5.67
N GLN A 9 -14.07 -4.04 -5.54
CA GLN A 9 -14.51 -3.01 -6.50
C GLN A 9 -14.05 -1.61 -6.14
N VAL A 10 -13.83 -1.31 -4.86
CA VAL A 10 -13.45 0.02 -4.39
C VAL A 10 -12.03 0.02 -3.84
N TYR A 11 -11.77 -0.68 -2.74
CA TYR A 11 -10.46 -0.61 -2.06
C TYR A 11 -9.35 -1.30 -2.84
N LEU A 12 -9.63 -2.42 -3.50
CA LEU A 12 -8.66 -3.14 -4.33
C LEU A 12 -8.86 -2.85 -5.83
N HIS A 13 -9.49 -1.71 -6.15
CA HIS A 13 -9.53 -1.24 -7.53
C HIS A 13 -8.13 -0.86 -8.01
N LYS A 14 -7.82 -1.15 -9.28
CA LYS A 14 -6.47 -0.93 -9.86
C LYS A 14 -5.94 0.49 -9.66
N THR A 15 -6.80 1.49 -9.72
CA THR A 15 -6.42 2.90 -9.52
C THR A 15 -6.05 3.18 -8.07
N SER A 16 -6.83 2.66 -7.11
CA SER A 16 -6.55 2.81 -5.67
C SER A 16 -5.24 2.12 -5.30
N ILE A 17 -5.07 0.89 -5.76
CA ILE A 17 -3.83 0.12 -5.60
C ILE A 17 -2.65 0.87 -6.21
N GLY A 18 -2.81 1.42 -7.42
CA GLY A 18 -1.76 2.18 -8.09
C GLY A 18 -1.34 3.42 -7.31
N ALA A 19 -2.30 4.18 -6.76
CA ALA A 19 -2.02 5.35 -5.93
C ALA A 19 -1.31 4.96 -4.63
N GLU A 20 -1.80 3.93 -3.94
CA GLU A 20 -1.23 3.43 -2.70
C GLU A 20 0.23 3.00 -2.89
N PHE A 21 0.51 2.19 -3.91
CA PHE A 21 1.88 1.71 -4.13
C PHE A 21 2.85 2.79 -4.63
N VAL A 22 2.38 3.75 -5.43
CA VAL A 22 3.20 4.91 -5.77
C VAL A 22 3.55 5.70 -4.51
N LEU A 23 2.60 5.88 -3.59
CA LEU A 23 2.85 6.55 -2.30
C LEU A 23 3.84 5.75 -1.44
N VAL A 24 3.70 4.43 -1.36
CA VAL A 24 4.65 3.57 -0.63
C VAL A 24 6.07 3.70 -1.20
N LYS A 25 6.23 3.66 -2.53
CA LYS A 25 7.52 3.85 -3.18
C LYS A 25 8.10 5.23 -2.95
N LEU A 26 7.26 6.25 -2.99
CA LEU A 26 7.64 7.63 -2.69
C LEU A 26 8.17 7.77 -1.26
N LEU A 27 7.44 7.27 -0.26
CA LEU A 27 7.86 7.34 1.14
C LEU A 27 9.14 6.51 1.40
N ALA A 28 9.32 5.39 0.69
CA ALA A 28 10.57 4.64 0.72
C ALA A 28 11.73 5.49 0.20
N ARG A 29 11.54 6.26 -0.89
CA ARG A 29 12.56 7.17 -1.42
C ARG A 29 12.84 8.33 -0.48
N VAL A 30 11.81 8.92 0.13
CA VAL A 30 11.98 9.96 1.17
C VAL A 30 12.86 9.44 2.30
N LYS A 31 12.58 8.25 2.80
CA LYS A 31 13.35 7.62 3.88
C LYS A 31 14.80 7.36 3.47
N GLU A 32 15.02 6.82 2.28
CA GLU A 32 16.36 6.58 1.74
C GLU A 32 17.18 7.86 1.65
N LEU A 33 16.64 8.91 1.04
CA LEU A 33 17.31 10.20 0.89
C LEU A 33 17.63 10.85 2.24
N THR A 34 16.71 10.76 3.20
CA THR A 34 16.89 11.28 4.55
C THR A 34 18.02 10.53 5.27
N HIS A 35 18.09 9.20 5.14
CA HIS A 35 19.19 8.41 5.71
C HIS A 35 20.55 8.67 5.01
N GLN A 36 20.54 9.14 3.76
CA GLN A 36 21.73 9.63 3.06
C GLN A 36 22.12 11.06 3.49
N GLY A 37 21.44 11.65 4.46
CA GLY A 37 21.71 12.98 4.99
C GLY A 37 21.08 14.14 4.19
N LYS A 38 20.22 13.86 3.21
CA LYS A 38 19.51 14.92 2.48
C LYS A 38 18.41 15.51 3.34
N LYS A 39 18.36 16.83 3.39
CA LYS A 39 17.30 17.58 4.10
C LYS A 39 16.13 17.79 3.17
N LEU A 40 15.04 17.05 3.39
CA LEU A 40 13.80 17.21 2.65
C LEU A 40 12.79 18.08 3.44
N PRO A 41 12.03 18.94 2.78
CA PRO A 41 10.95 19.68 3.42
C PRO A 41 9.85 18.71 3.87
N MET A 42 9.52 18.73 5.15
CA MET A 42 8.44 17.93 5.75
C MET A 42 8.09 18.46 7.14
N THR A 43 6.91 18.14 7.63
CA THR A 43 6.45 18.51 8.96
C THR A 43 7.27 17.83 10.05
N THR A 44 7.21 18.35 11.27
CA THR A 44 7.95 17.78 12.41
C THR A 44 7.50 16.34 12.71
N ALA A 45 6.20 16.07 12.67
CA ALA A 45 5.66 14.75 12.92
C ALA A 45 6.12 13.73 11.87
N LEU A 46 5.98 14.05 10.58
CA LEU A 46 6.43 13.18 9.48
C LEU A 46 7.95 12.94 9.55
N ARG A 47 8.73 13.99 9.80
CA ARG A 47 10.20 13.92 9.94
C ARG A 47 10.61 12.91 11.00
N PHE A 48 9.97 12.97 12.16
CA PHE A 48 10.27 12.05 13.25
C PHE A 48 10.15 10.58 12.83
N PHE A 49 9.07 10.21 12.14
CA PHE A 49 8.85 8.82 11.69
C PHE A 49 9.67 8.42 10.46
N VAL A 50 10.11 9.38 9.67
CA VAL A 50 11.03 9.11 8.54
C VAL A 50 12.47 8.89 9.03
N GLU A 51 12.93 9.71 9.96
CA GLU A 51 14.30 9.68 10.48
C GLU A 51 14.53 8.55 11.49
N ASN A 52 13.52 8.13 12.22
CA ASN A 52 13.65 7.14 13.29
C ASN A 52 13.01 5.80 12.90
N HIS A 53 13.67 4.72 13.31
CA HIS A 53 13.08 3.38 13.26
C HIS A 53 12.29 3.13 14.54
N ILE A 54 10.97 3.34 14.47
CA ILE A 54 10.08 3.16 15.63
C ILE A 54 9.58 1.71 15.66
N THR A 55 9.87 1.03 16.76
CA THR A 55 9.38 -0.33 17.07
C THR A 55 8.33 -0.26 18.17
N LYS A 56 7.71 -1.41 18.47
CA LYS A 56 6.76 -1.51 19.60
C LYS A 56 7.41 -1.12 20.94
N GLU A 57 8.69 -1.43 21.11
CA GLU A 57 9.47 -1.17 22.31
C GLU A 57 9.89 0.31 22.43
N THR A 58 10.09 0.98 21.28
CA THR A 58 10.50 2.40 21.24
C THR A 58 9.34 3.37 21.03
N PHE A 59 8.11 2.86 20.93
CA PHE A 59 6.90 3.68 20.80
C PHE A 59 6.47 4.23 22.17
N ASP A 60 7.07 5.33 22.56
CA ASP A 60 6.85 6.01 23.84
C ASP A 60 5.74 7.09 23.77
N THR A 61 5.55 7.84 24.85
CA THR A 61 4.56 8.92 24.93
C THR A 61 4.86 10.06 23.94
N HIS A 62 6.14 10.32 23.64
CA HIS A 62 6.54 11.33 22.65
C HIS A 62 6.19 10.89 21.24
N ALA A 63 6.52 9.64 20.87
CA ALA A 63 6.15 9.05 19.59
C ALA A 63 4.62 9.03 19.42
N LEU A 64 3.87 8.69 20.48
CA LEU A 64 2.40 8.72 20.47
C LEU A 64 1.85 10.11 20.19
N ALA A 65 2.41 11.15 20.86
CA ALA A 65 1.98 12.53 20.66
C ALA A 65 2.22 13.02 19.23
N LEU A 66 3.37 12.66 18.62
CA LEU A 66 3.66 12.99 17.23
C LEU A 66 2.81 12.16 16.26
N PHE A 67 2.56 10.87 16.56
CA PHE A 67 1.69 10.03 15.74
C PHE A 67 0.26 10.58 15.68
N ALA A 68 -0.25 11.09 16.80
CA ALA A 68 -1.58 11.71 16.86
C ALA A 68 -1.69 13.04 16.07
N GLN A 69 -0.55 13.63 15.66
CA GLN A 69 -0.52 14.82 14.82
C GLN A 69 -0.40 14.52 13.33
N LEU A 70 -0.06 13.25 12.96
CA LEU A 70 0.06 12.86 11.56
C LEU A 70 -1.32 12.81 10.90
N ASP A 71 -1.41 13.46 9.74
CA ASP A 71 -2.58 13.40 8.88
C ASP A 71 -2.21 13.47 7.38
N ASP A 72 -3.23 13.49 6.52
CA ASP A 72 -3.04 13.55 5.07
C ASP A 72 -2.34 14.83 4.62
N TYR A 73 -2.45 15.93 5.38
CA TYR A 73 -1.82 17.20 5.03
C TYR A 73 -0.29 17.15 5.14
N ASP A 74 0.26 16.33 6.05
CA ASP A 74 1.70 16.11 6.13
C ASP A 74 2.24 15.55 4.81
N ILE A 75 1.54 14.57 4.25
CA ILE A 75 1.91 13.94 2.98
C ILE A 75 1.67 14.87 1.81
N ILE A 76 0.50 15.53 1.73
CA ILE A 76 0.15 16.43 0.63
C ILE A 76 1.10 17.63 0.59
N SER A 77 1.46 18.18 1.75
CA SER A 77 2.45 19.26 1.86
C SER A 77 3.81 18.81 1.33
N GLY A 78 4.28 17.63 1.79
CA GLY A 78 5.52 17.04 1.29
C GLY A 78 5.52 16.85 -0.23
N LEU A 79 4.45 16.26 -0.80
CA LEU A 79 4.31 16.05 -2.25
C LEU A 79 4.47 17.33 -3.05
N LYS A 80 3.86 18.44 -2.57
CA LYS A 80 3.93 19.75 -3.25
C LYS A 80 5.34 20.31 -3.27
N GLU A 81 6.11 20.10 -2.20
CA GLU A 81 7.49 20.54 -2.13
C GLU A 81 8.42 19.61 -2.91
N TRP A 82 8.27 18.29 -2.72
CA TRP A 82 9.17 17.28 -3.31
C TRP A 82 9.08 17.22 -4.84
N GLN A 83 7.93 17.58 -5.44
CA GLN A 83 7.80 17.63 -6.90
C GLN A 83 8.78 18.60 -7.58
N HIS A 84 9.32 19.55 -6.83
CA HIS A 84 10.29 20.56 -7.29
C HIS A 84 11.71 20.30 -6.74
N GLY A 85 11.92 19.20 -6.03
CA GLY A 85 13.21 18.85 -5.44
C GLY A 85 14.22 18.33 -6.46
N ASP A 86 15.49 18.26 -6.04
CA ASP A 86 16.61 17.84 -6.90
C ASP A 86 16.63 16.34 -7.19
N ASP A 87 15.96 15.52 -6.38
CA ASP A 87 15.89 14.09 -6.63
C ASP A 87 14.80 13.77 -7.65
N TRP A 88 15.24 13.36 -8.84
CA TRP A 88 14.35 13.13 -9.97
C TRP A 88 13.29 12.06 -9.68
N VAL A 89 13.65 10.96 -8.97
CA VAL A 89 12.71 9.88 -8.65
C VAL A 89 11.62 10.39 -7.72
N LEU A 90 12.02 11.10 -6.66
CA LEU A 90 11.08 11.66 -5.69
C LEU A 90 10.17 12.70 -6.35
N ALA A 91 10.73 13.59 -7.17
CA ALA A 91 9.96 14.58 -7.91
C ALA A 91 8.97 13.94 -8.86
N LYS A 92 9.39 12.93 -9.63
CA LYS A 92 8.53 12.21 -10.58
C LYS A 92 7.37 11.48 -9.87
N LEU A 93 7.65 10.75 -8.79
CA LEU A 93 6.61 10.04 -8.02
C LEU A 93 5.61 11.04 -7.38
N SER A 94 6.09 12.19 -6.90
CA SER A 94 5.24 13.25 -6.36
C SER A 94 4.30 13.80 -7.42
N GLN A 95 4.81 14.13 -8.62
CA GLN A 95 4.03 14.59 -9.77
C GLN A 95 2.99 13.55 -10.21
N MET A 96 3.34 12.26 -10.19
CA MET A 96 2.42 11.19 -10.56
C MET A 96 1.19 11.15 -9.64
N ILE A 97 1.38 11.34 -8.33
CA ILE A 97 0.26 11.40 -7.36
C ILE A 97 -0.55 12.69 -7.56
N LEU A 98 0.10 13.84 -7.58
CA LEU A 98 -0.57 15.15 -7.68
C LEU A 98 -1.37 15.30 -8.98
N ASN A 99 -0.83 14.82 -10.10
CA ASN A 99 -1.46 14.90 -11.42
C ASN A 99 -2.35 13.70 -11.75
N ARG A 100 -2.44 12.70 -10.83
CA ARG A 100 -3.17 11.44 -11.04
C ARG A 100 -2.70 10.64 -12.26
N ASP A 101 -1.44 10.80 -12.65
CA ASP A 101 -0.81 10.02 -13.71
C ASP A 101 -0.12 8.77 -13.12
N LEU A 102 -0.96 7.88 -12.60
CA LEU A 102 -0.53 6.70 -11.85
C LEU A 102 0.00 5.60 -12.77
N LEU A 103 0.80 4.70 -12.21
CA LEU A 103 1.27 3.50 -12.86
C LEU A 103 0.10 2.61 -13.34
N ARG A 104 0.33 1.86 -14.40
CA ARG A 104 -0.58 0.81 -14.84
C ARG A 104 -0.49 -0.38 -13.89
N VAL A 105 -1.61 -0.80 -13.32
CA VAL A 105 -1.70 -1.98 -12.46
C VAL A 105 -2.37 -3.12 -13.21
N ARG A 106 -1.68 -4.26 -13.30
CA ARG A 106 -2.23 -5.52 -13.83
C ARG A 106 -2.32 -6.53 -12.69
N LEU A 107 -3.46 -7.24 -12.62
CA LEU A 107 -3.70 -8.27 -11.61
C LEU A 107 -3.64 -9.65 -12.25
N TYR A 108 -2.95 -10.58 -11.58
CA TYR A 108 -2.74 -11.96 -12.01
C TYR A 108 -3.24 -12.94 -10.95
N ARG A 109 -3.52 -14.17 -11.37
CA ARG A 109 -3.90 -15.28 -10.47
C ARG A 109 -2.69 -16.03 -9.93
N SER A 110 -1.54 -15.92 -10.59
CA SER A 110 -0.25 -16.51 -10.24
C SER A 110 0.84 -15.45 -10.15
N PRO A 111 1.97 -15.71 -9.49
CA PRO A 111 3.12 -14.81 -9.49
C PRO A 111 3.54 -14.41 -10.91
N VAL A 112 4.01 -13.19 -11.07
CA VAL A 112 4.52 -12.70 -12.35
C VAL A 112 5.92 -13.28 -12.57
N GLU A 113 6.20 -13.74 -13.79
CA GLU A 113 7.49 -14.29 -14.19
C GLU A 113 8.59 -13.23 -14.05
N LYS A 114 9.74 -13.65 -13.53
CA LYS A 114 10.88 -12.75 -13.26
C LYS A 114 11.42 -12.12 -14.54
N GLU A 115 11.47 -12.89 -15.62
CA GLU A 115 11.93 -12.49 -16.93
C GLU A 115 11.12 -11.28 -17.44
N LYS A 116 9.80 -11.38 -17.31
CA LYS A 116 8.89 -10.28 -17.68
C LYS A 116 9.09 -9.02 -16.85
N VAL A 117 9.37 -9.18 -15.56
CA VAL A 117 9.65 -8.04 -14.68
C VAL A 117 10.96 -7.37 -15.09
N GLN A 118 11.99 -8.14 -15.39
CA GLN A 118 13.28 -7.61 -15.84
C GLN A 118 13.20 -6.90 -17.19
N GLU A 119 12.42 -7.44 -18.13
CA GLU A 119 12.15 -6.77 -19.41
C GLU A 119 11.53 -5.38 -19.18
N LEU A 120 10.47 -5.32 -18.38
CA LEU A 120 9.79 -4.06 -18.07
C LEU A 120 10.67 -3.07 -17.29
N LEU A 121 11.59 -3.56 -16.46
CA LEU A 121 12.57 -2.70 -15.76
C LEU A 121 13.51 -2.03 -16.77
N ARG A 122 14.04 -2.78 -17.75
CA ARG A 122 14.88 -2.21 -18.82
C ARG A 122 14.11 -1.22 -19.68
N GLU A 123 12.91 -1.59 -20.12
CA GLU A 123 12.03 -0.68 -20.88
C GLU A 123 11.77 0.63 -20.10
N ALA A 124 11.49 0.54 -18.82
CA ALA A 124 11.26 1.71 -17.98
C ALA A 124 12.53 2.56 -17.81
N ALA A 125 13.69 1.93 -17.63
CA ALA A 125 14.97 2.62 -17.52
C ALA A 125 15.29 3.39 -18.82
N GLU A 126 15.09 2.77 -19.98
CA GLU A 126 15.27 3.40 -21.30
C GLU A 126 14.25 4.54 -21.53
N GLN A 127 12.96 4.29 -21.27
CA GLN A 127 11.90 5.29 -21.46
C GLN A 127 12.10 6.52 -20.58
N LEU A 128 12.55 6.33 -19.34
CA LEU A 128 12.76 7.41 -18.38
C LEU A 128 14.19 7.97 -18.40
N GLN A 129 15.10 7.36 -19.17
CA GLN A 129 16.53 7.71 -19.24
C GLN A 129 17.20 7.73 -17.86
N ILE A 130 16.95 6.70 -17.05
CA ILE A 130 17.49 6.52 -15.71
C ILE A 130 18.26 5.20 -15.58
N PRO A 131 19.14 5.07 -14.57
CA PRO A 131 19.73 3.78 -14.21
C PRO A 131 18.67 2.73 -13.89
N GLU A 132 18.93 1.46 -14.26
CA GLU A 132 17.98 0.35 -14.08
C GLU A 132 17.61 0.15 -12.59
N GLU A 133 18.53 0.42 -11.67
CA GLU A 133 18.27 0.34 -10.24
C GLU A 133 17.11 1.28 -9.81
N LEU A 134 17.03 2.47 -10.42
CA LEU A 134 15.97 3.45 -10.14
C LEU A 134 14.65 3.09 -10.81
N ALA A 135 14.66 2.27 -11.87
CA ALA A 135 13.44 1.80 -12.51
C ALA A 135 12.55 0.95 -11.56
N SER A 136 13.14 0.36 -10.51
CA SER A 136 12.43 -0.39 -9.48
C SER A 136 11.41 0.45 -8.67
N TYR A 137 11.48 1.77 -8.76
CA TYR A 137 10.45 2.65 -8.20
C TYR A 137 9.19 2.70 -9.07
N PHE A 138 9.30 2.37 -10.36
CA PHE A 138 8.24 2.48 -11.36
C PHE A 138 7.75 1.12 -11.88
N VAL A 139 8.56 0.06 -11.73
CA VAL A 139 8.20 -1.32 -12.10
C VAL A 139 8.45 -2.22 -10.91
N PHE A 140 7.38 -2.83 -10.41
CA PHE A 140 7.46 -3.72 -9.25
C PHE A 140 6.23 -4.64 -9.17
N THR A 141 6.39 -5.73 -8.43
CA THR A 141 5.36 -6.75 -8.23
C THR A 141 5.14 -7.00 -6.75
N GLY A 142 4.04 -7.64 -6.43
CA GLY A 142 3.73 -8.09 -5.09
C GLY A 142 2.42 -8.86 -5.06
N GLU A 143 1.91 -9.08 -3.86
CA GLU A 143 0.62 -9.74 -3.66
C GLU A 143 -0.32 -8.86 -2.86
N ILE A 144 -1.61 -8.99 -3.16
CA ILE A 144 -2.70 -8.45 -2.37
C ILE A 144 -3.62 -9.59 -1.99
N SER A 145 -4.05 -9.61 -0.75
CA SER A 145 -4.98 -10.62 -0.28
C SER A 145 -6.12 -10.00 0.51
N ASN A 146 -7.28 -10.62 0.39
CA ASN A 146 -8.43 -10.25 1.18
C ASN A 146 -9.09 -11.48 1.77
N THR A 147 -9.40 -11.39 3.06
CA THR A 147 -10.22 -12.36 3.79
C THR A 147 -11.43 -11.61 4.31
N ALA A 148 -12.62 -11.96 3.83
CA ALA A 148 -13.84 -11.25 4.20
C ALA A 148 -14.26 -11.50 5.65
N TYR A 149 -13.85 -12.64 6.22
CA TYR A 149 -14.15 -13.03 7.59
C TYR A 149 -12.97 -13.83 8.17
N ARG A 150 -12.46 -13.42 9.33
CA ARG A 150 -11.39 -14.12 10.07
C ARG A 150 -12.00 -14.85 11.27
N LYS A 151 -12.02 -16.16 11.22
CA LYS A 151 -12.59 -17.01 12.27
C LYS A 151 -11.82 -16.93 13.61
N ASP A 152 -10.53 -16.58 13.56
CA ASP A 152 -9.64 -16.68 14.71
C ASP A 152 -9.48 -15.35 15.50
N GLU A 153 -9.81 -14.20 14.90
CA GLU A 153 -9.57 -12.90 15.51
C GLU A 153 -10.86 -12.11 15.85
N GLN A 154 -11.93 -12.32 15.09
CA GLN A 154 -13.18 -11.56 15.25
C GLN A 154 -14.40 -12.47 14.99
N ASN A 155 -14.60 -13.45 15.86
CA ASN A 155 -15.75 -14.34 15.75
C ASN A 155 -17.06 -13.59 16.03
N ILE A 156 -17.99 -13.64 15.08
CA ILE A 156 -19.35 -13.20 15.31
C ILE A 156 -20.13 -14.38 15.88
N LEU A 157 -20.37 -14.34 17.17
CA LEU A 157 -21.05 -15.39 17.90
C LEU A 157 -22.55 -15.09 17.96
N ILE A 158 -23.36 -16.08 17.64
CA ILE A 158 -24.83 -16.02 17.75
C ILE A 158 -25.25 -16.85 18.97
N TYR A 159 -25.96 -16.20 19.88
CA TYR A 159 -26.64 -16.89 20.97
C TYR A 159 -27.99 -17.38 20.48
N THR A 160 -28.18 -18.69 20.48
CA THR A 160 -29.38 -19.34 19.98
C THR A 160 -30.46 -19.47 21.07
N LYS A 161 -31.72 -19.66 20.66
CA LYS A 161 -32.85 -19.90 21.57
C LYS A 161 -32.66 -21.11 22.48
N ASN A 162 -31.77 -22.03 22.09
CA ASN A 162 -31.45 -23.26 22.87
C ASN A 162 -30.24 -23.04 23.80
N ASN A 163 -29.92 -21.81 24.17
CA ASN A 163 -28.78 -21.44 25.04
C ASN A 163 -27.41 -21.94 24.51
N LYS A 164 -27.24 -22.08 23.21
CA LYS A 164 -25.95 -22.42 22.59
C LYS A 164 -25.34 -21.21 21.90
N ILE A 165 -24.04 -21.08 22.05
CA ILE A 165 -23.26 -20.09 21.32
C ILE A 165 -22.66 -20.79 20.10
N ILE A 166 -22.97 -20.28 18.90
CA ILE A 166 -22.46 -20.81 17.64
C ILE A 166 -21.90 -19.68 16.78
N ASP A 167 -20.87 -19.98 16.00
CA ASP A 167 -20.31 -19.01 15.05
C ASP A 167 -21.33 -18.73 13.92
N VAL A 168 -21.39 -17.47 13.46
CA VAL A 168 -22.28 -17.05 12.40
C VAL A 168 -22.17 -17.88 11.12
N THR A 169 -20.99 -18.41 10.83
CA THR A 169 -20.76 -19.27 9.65
C THR A 169 -21.50 -20.59 9.72
N LYS A 170 -21.77 -21.08 10.96
CA LYS A 170 -22.53 -22.30 11.22
C LYS A 170 -24.04 -22.07 11.43
N ALA A 171 -24.40 -20.81 11.72
CA ALA A 171 -25.79 -20.47 12.03
C ALA A 171 -26.63 -20.11 10.79
N SER A 172 -25.98 -19.77 9.66
CA SER A 172 -26.67 -19.29 8.45
C SER A 172 -26.81 -20.37 7.41
N ASP A 173 -28.04 -20.75 7.12
CA ASP A 173 -28.39 -21.68 6.03
C ASP A 173 -28.39 -21.02 4.64
N GLN A 174 -28.37 -19.69 4.60
CA GLN A 174 -28.62 -18.94 3.36
C GLN A 174 -27.36 -18.56 2.57
N MET A 175 -26.16 -18.73 3.14
CA MET A 175 -24.91 -18.41 2.46
C MET A 175 -23.82 -19.41 2.82
N ASN A 176 -23.06 -19.80 1.80
CA ASN A 176 -21.80 -20.49 2.03
C ASN A 176 -20.77 -19.48 2.62
N LEU A 177 -20.93 -19.17 3.91
CA LEU A 177 -20.05 -18.23 4.64
C LEU A 177 -18.62 -18.78 4.77
N ASP A 178 -18.42 -20.08 4.64
CA ASP A 178 -17.09 -20.70 4.58
C ASP A 178 -16.32 -20.22 3.34
N ALA A 179 -17.01 -20.00 2.22
CA ALA A 179 -16.41 -19.39 1.04
C ALA A 179 -15.93 -17.93 1.29
N LEU A 180 -16.54 -17.21 2.25
CA LEU A 180 -16.13 -15.87 2.64
C LEU A 180 -14.90 -15.88 3.57
N ALA A 181 -14.69 -16.95 4.32
CA ALA A 181 -13.52 -17.14 5.17
C ALA A 181 -12.27 -17.55 4.37
N THR A 182 -12.42 -17.95 3.10
CA THR A 182 -11.29 -18.31 2.25
C THR A 182 -10.51 -17.07 1.83
N LYS A 183 -9.22 -17.04 2.16
CA LYS A 183 -8.28 -16.01 1.72
C LYS A 183 -8.17 -16.04 0.19
N VAL A 184 -8.45 -14.94 -0.46
CA VAL A 184 -8.23 -14.78 -1.90
C VAL A 184 -6.99 -13.91 -2.10
N THR A 185 -5.96 -14.48 -2.71
CA THR A 185 -4.72 -13.78 -3.06
C THR A 185 -4.69 -13.51 -4.55
N LYS A 186 -4.27 -12.31 -4.93
CA LYS A 186 -3.94 -11.93 -6.30
C LYS A 186 -2.56 -11.32 -6.32
N TYR A 187 -1.87 -11.51 -7.43
CA TYR A 187 -0.56 -10.89 -7.67
C TYR A 187 -0.74 -9.66 -8.53
N TYR A 188 0.05 -8.64 -8.29
CA TYR A 188 0.01 -7.43 -9.08
C TYR A 188 1.36 -7.14 -9.72
N LEU A 189 1.30 -6.46 -10.85
CA LEU A 189 2.43 -5.83 -11.52
C LEU A 189 2.08 -4.38 -11.76
N CYS A 190 2.90 -3.49 -11.23
CA CYS A 190 2.89 -2.07 -11.55
C CYS A 190 3.96 -1.79 -12.60
N SER A 191 3.63 -1.00 -13.61
CA SER A 191 4.56 -0.58 -14.68
C SER A 191 4.16 0.79 -15.21
N LEU A 192 5.02 1.42 -15.99
CA LEU A 192 4.65 2.59 -16.79
C LEU A 192 3.48 2.27 -17.72
N LYS A 193 2.80 3.31 -18.20
CA LYS A 193 1.70 3.19 -19.18
C LYS A 193 2.23 3.04 -20.57
#